data_6fde4427f03694c1d1a47c90c7b7b3c8
#
_entry.id   6fde4427f03694c1d1a47c90c7b7b3c8
#
_cell.length_a   1.000
_cell.length_b   1.000
_cell.length_c   1.000
_cell.angle_alpha   90.00
_cell.angle_beta   90.00
_cell.angle_gamma   90.00
#
_symmetry.space_group_name_H-M   'P 1'
#
loop_
_entity.id
_entity.type
_entity.pdbx_description
1 polymer ?
#
loop_
_entity_poly.entity_id
_entity_poly.type
_entity_poly.pdbx_seq_one_letter_code
_entity_poly.pdbx_strand_id
1 'polypeptide(L)' 'MREEIEKVIKDLELCLADISKVEAGGYGFKSAAPRARKVLMEASKTLKDVRTKVQEVKKSHEEK' A
#
# COMPACT_ATOMS: atom_id res chain seq x y z
N MET A 1 -12.96 -5.57 -2.94
CA MET A 1 -12.44 -4.32 -2.37
C MET A 1 -11.79 -4.48 -1.00
N ARG A 2 -12.50 -5.08 -0.06
CA ARG A 2 -11.94 -5.25 1.29
C ARG A 2 -10.67 -6.07 1.33
N GLU A 3 -10.64 -7.16 0.56
CA GLU A 3 -9.48 -8.05 0.49
C GLU A 3 -8.23 -7.32 0.00
N GLU A 4 -8.38 -6.44 -0.97
CA GLU A 4 -7.27 -5.66 -1.49
C GLU A 4 -6.73 -4.71 -0.43
N ILE A 5 -7.61 -4.07 0.33
CA ILE A 5 -7.21 -3.17 1.41
C ILE A 5 -6.52 -3.96 2.54
N GLU A 6 -7.05 -5.11 2.91
CA GLU A 6 -6.46 -5.96 3.92
C GLU A 6 -5.04 -6.38 3.54
N LYS A 7 -4.83 -6.72 2.27
CA LYS A 7 -3.51 -7.07 1.77
C LYS A 7 -2.56 -5.87 1.84
N VAL A 8 -3.04 -4.70 1.45
CA VAL A 8 -2.23 -3.47 1.51
C VAL A 8 -1.81 -3.17 2.95
N ILE A 9 -2.74 -3.29 3.89
CA ILE A 9 -2.42 -3.05 5.31
C ILE A 9 -1.34 -4.01 5.76
N LYS A 10 -1.47 -5.29 5.42
CA LYS A 10 -0.50 -6.31 5.81
C LYS A 10 0.89 -6.03 5.20
N ASP A 11 0.91 -5.67 3.92
CA ASP A 11 2.15 -5.34 3.23
C ASP A 11 2.81 -4.11 3.84
N LEU A 12 2.01 -3.10 4.21
CA LEU A 12 2.53 -1.90 4.87
C LEU A 12 3.05 -2.19 6.27
N GLU A 13 2.41 -3.08 7.00
CA GLU A 13 2.89 -3.49 8.32
C GLU A 13 4.27 -4.13 8.21
N LEU A 14 4.47 -5.01 7.22
CA LEU A 14 5.76 -5.61 6.97
C LEU A 14 6.79 -4.57 6.51
N CYS A 15 6.34 -3.60 5.75
CA CYS A 15 7.18 -2.52 5.26
C CYS A 15 7.70 -1.62 6.40
N LEU A 16 7.00 -1.54 7.52
CA LEU A 16 7.42 -0.71 8.66
C LEU A 16 8.82 -1.08 9.15
N ALA A 17 9.17 -2.35 9.13
CA ALA A 17 10.51 -2.79 9.54
C ALA A 17 11.58 -2.21 8.63
N ASP A 18 11.34 -2.19 7.31
CA ASP A 18 12.26 -1.62 6.34
C ASP A 18 12.34 -0.10 6.47
N ILE A 19 11.20 0.54 6.70
CA ILE A 19 11.14 1.99 6.90
C ILE A 19 11.93 2.40 8.15
N SER A 20 11.82 1.63 9.23
CA SER A 20 12.59 1.88 10.45
C SER A 20 14.10 1.81 10.20
N LYS A 21 14.53 0.85 9.39
CA LYS A 21 15.94 0.73 9.03
C LYS A 21 16.42 1.92 8.20
N VAL A 22 15.60 2.37 7.28
CA VAL A 22 15.91 3.54 6.44
C VAL A 22 16.04 4.79 7.30
N GLU A 23 15.11 5.01 8.22
CA GLU A 23 15.14 6.17 9.12
C GLU A 23 16.38 6.17 10.02
N ALA A 24 16.72 5.00 10.54
CA ALA A 24 17.88 4.87 11.41
C ALA A 24 19.21 5.07 10.68
N GLY A 25 19.22 4.82 9.35
CA GLY A 25 20.42 4.96 8.54
C GLY A 25 21.51 3.98 8.91
N GLY A 26 21.16 2.94 9.63
CA GLY A 26 22.11 1.94 10.09
C GLY A 26 22.35 0.84 9.08
N TYR A 27 22.95 -0.24 9.57
CA TYR A 27 23.26 -1.40 8.76
C TYR A 27 22.00 -1.93 8.06
N GLY A 28 22.09 -2.14 6.75
CA GLY A 28 21.00 -2.72 5.97
C GLY A 28 20.05 -1.71 5.34
N PHE A 29 20.23 -0.40 5.57
CA PHE A 29 19.33 0.59 4.99
C PHE A 29 19.35 0.59 3.47
N LYS A 30 20.48 0.26 2.85
CA LYS A 30 20.62 0.24 1.39
C LYS A 30 19.74 -0.83 0.75
N SER A 31 19.54 -1.96 1.44
CA SER A 31 18.64 -3.02 0.97
C SER A 31 17.20 -2.73 1.31
N ALA A 32 16.94 -2.11 2.46
CA ALA A 32 15.60 -1.81 2.94
C ALA A 32 14.92 -0.73 2.11
N ALA A 33 15.67 0.28 1.68
CA ALA A 33 15.11 1.42 0.93
C ALA A 33 14.40 1.01 -0.36
N PRO A 34 15.03 0.23 -1.28
CA PRO A 34 14.34 -0.16 -2.51
C PRO A 34 13.15 -1.09 -2.25
N ARG A 35 13.23 -1.96 -1.22
CA ARG A 35 12.10 -2.81 -0.87
C ARG A 35 10.91 -1.99 -0.38
N ALA A 36 11.17 -1.01 0.49
CA ALA A 36 10.13 -0.12 1.00
C ALA A 36 9.49 0.67 -0.14
N ARG A 37 10.30 1.21 -1.04
CA ARG A 37 9.80 1.96 -2.20
C ARG A 37 8.92 1.12 -3.10
N LYS A 38 9.31 -0.13 -3.34
CA LYS A 38 8.53 -1.04 -4.17
C LYS A 38 7.17 -1.33 -3.55
N VAL A 39 7.13 -1.62 -2.26
CA VAL A 39 5.88 -1.89 -1.54
C VAL A 39 4.97 -0.66 -1.59
N LEU A 40 5.52 0.52 -1.34
CA LEU A 40 4.75 1.76 -1.37
C LEU A 40 4.19 2.04 -2.76
N MET A 41 4.95 1.77 -3.81
CA MET A 41 4.50 1.96 -5.17
C MET A 41 3.35 1.00 -5.52
N GLU A 42 3.49 -0.27 -5.16
CA GLU A 42 2.44 -1.26 -5.39
C GLU A 42 1.17 -0.93 -4.59
N ALA A 43 1.34 -0.51 -3.35
CA ALA A 43 0.22 -0.09 -2.50
C ALA A 43 -0.52 1.09 -3.14
N SER A 44 0.23 2.07 -3.65
CA SER A 44 -0.36 3.23 -4.31
C SER A 44 -1.22 2.84 -5.51
N LYS A 45 -0.74 1.91 -6.32
CA LYS A 45 -1.50 1.41 -7.47
C LYS A 45 -2.79 0.72 -7.03
N THR A 46 -2.68 -0.15 -6.04
CA THR A 46 -3.84 -0.87 -5.52
C THR A 46 -4.87 0.09 -4.94
N LEU A 47 -4.42 1.08 -4.18
CA LEU A 47 -5.32 2.08 -3.59
C LEU A 47 -6.03 2.92 -4.65
N LYS A 48 -5.34 3.25 -5.72
CA LYS A 48 -5.94 3.97 -6.84
C LYS A 48 -7.04 3.15 -7.50
N ASP A 49 -6.78 1.86 -7.73
CA ASP A 49 -7.77 0.95 -8.30
C ASP A 49 -8.99 0.80 -7.38
N VAL A 50 -8.75 0.69 -6.08
CA VAL A 50 -9.83 0.59 -5.09
C VAL A 50 -10.68 1.85 -5.09
N ARG A 51 -10.06 3.03 -5.19
CA ARG A 51 -10.80 4.29 -5.29
C ARG A 51 -11.76 4.29 -6.48
N THR A 52 -11.29 3.79 -7.62
CA THR A 52 -12.11 3.68 -8.82
C THR A 52 -13.30 2.75 -8.58
N LYS A 53 -13.04 1.60 -7.96
CA LYS A 53 -14.09 0.63 -7.63
C LYS A 53 -15.12 1.21 -6.68
N VAL A 54 -14.68 1.97 -5.69
CA VAL A 54 -15.58 2.63 -4.73
C VAL A 54 -16.52 3.60 -5.46
N GLN A 55 -15.99 4.38 -6.40
CA GLN A 55 -16.81 5.29 -7.19
C GLN A 55 -17.83 4.55 -8.04
N GLU A 56 -17.44 3.44 -8.66
CA GLU A 56 -18.33 2.64 -9.48
C GLU A 56 -19.46 2.04 -8.67
N VAL A 57 -19.14 1.49 -7.50
CA VAL A 57 -20.14 0.89 -6.61
C VAL A 57 -21.09 1.97 -6.07
N LYS A 58 -20.56 3.12 -5.67
CA LYS A 58 -21.36 4.24 -5.22
C LYS A 58 -22.36 4.67 -6.29
N LYS A 59 -21.87 4.82 -7.51
CA LYS A 59 -22.70 5.22 -8.64
C LYS A 59 -23.79 4.20 -8.92
N SER A 60 -23.47 2.92 -8.83
CA SER A 60 -24.43 1.83 -9.01
C SER A 60 -25.57 1.93 -7.99
N HIS A 61 -25.26 2.23 -6.74
CA HIS A 61 -26.27 2.40 -5.69
C HIS A 61 -27.12 3.66 -5.90
N GLU A 62 -26.53 4.73 -6.38
CA GLU A 62 -27.24 5.97 -6.64
C GLU A 62 -28.23 5.87 -7.82
N GLU A 63 -27.93 5.01 -8.77
CA GLU A 63 -28.80 4.82 -9.95
C GLU A 63 -30.06 4.00 -9.63
N LYS A 64 -30.14 3.38 -8.47
CA LYS A 64 -31.36 2.70 -8.02
C LYS A 64 -32.32 3.70 -7.41
#